data_cdb5d3e771b2197ccc58e1ed7619e28a
#
_entry.id   cdb5d3e771b2197ccc58e1ed7619e28a
#
_cell.length_a   1.000
_cell.length_b   1.000
_cell.length_c   1.000
_cell.angle_alpha   90.00
_cell.angle_beta   90.00
_cell.angle_gamma   90.00
#
_symmetry.space_group_name_H-M   'P 1'
#
loop_
_entity.id
_entity.type
_entity.pdbx_description
1 polymer ?
#
loop_
_entity_poly.entity_id
_entity_poly.type
_entity_poly.pdbx_seq_one_letter_code
_entity_poly.pdbx_strand_id
1 'polypeptide(L)'
;MTTQTSGDAGHGATALIIGLLQTTTGIDPAASATALAAGIAGLAAQGAQLIFTPEMSGVLDRDRARAAGSVTTEANDVVLAAVRAAAAAHRVWVQLGSLALHAADGEQGAGQGSPAKLVNRAFLIDDHGAISARYDKLHLFDVDLAGGERYRESASYAAGEVAVVTPTPWGELGLTICYDLRFPALYAAIANAGAALIAVPAAFTQPTGTAHWHVLLRARAIETGCFVVATAQAGVHTDGRHTYGHSLVVDPWGRVLLDMGAAPGAAACTIDLAEVAATRARIPSLAHARPIVMAQP
;
A
#
# COMPACT_ATOMS: atom_id res chain seq x y z
N MET A 1 -3.59 -23.55 -52.44
CA MET A 1 -3.20 -22.20 -51.99
C MET A 1 -4.23 -21.76 -50.95
N THR A 2 -3.92 -22.00 -49.70
CA THR A 2 -4.77 -21.61 -48.55
C THR A 2 -3.89 -20.66 -47.72
N THR A 3 -4.21 -19.39 -47.79
CA THR A 3 -3.56 -18.32 -47.01
C THR A 3 -4.06 -18.40 -45.55
N GLN A 4 -3.17 -18.81 -44.63
CA GLN A 4 -3.36 -18.63 -43.22
C GLN A 4 -3.16 -17.14 -42.90
N THR A 5 -4.20 -16.48 -42.49
CA THR A 5 -4.14 -15.19 -41.83
C THR A 5 -3.76 -15.44 -40.37
N SER A 6 -2.52 -15.15 -40.02
CA SER A 6 -2.05 -15.03 -38.63
C SER A 6 -2.77 -13.85 -38.00
N GLY A 7 -3.71 -14.16 -37.08
CA GLY A 7 -4.30 -13.16 -36.21
C GLY A 7 -3.21 -12.54 -35.32
N ASP A 8 -2.95 -11.28 -35.54
CA ASP A 8 -2.17 -10.41 -34.67
C ASP A 8 -2.99 -10.23 -33.39
N ALA A 9 -2.65 -11.00 -32.35
CA ALA A 9 -3.17 -10.79 -31.01
C ALA A 9 -2.54 -9.49 -30.49
N GLY A 10 -3.32 -8.41 -30.56
CA GLY A 10 -2.91 -7.10 -30.10
C GLY A 10 -2.29 -7.18 -28.70
N HIS A 11 -0.97 -6.98 -28.62
CA HIS A 11 -0.28 -6.68 -27.37
C HIS A 11 -0.82 -5.31 -26.92
N GLY A 12 -1.86 -5.32 -26.07
CA GLY A 12 -2.30 -4.13 -25.35
C GLY A 12 -1.08 -3.51 -24.66
N ALA A 13 -1.02 -2.19 -24.63
CA ALA A 13 0.06 -1.44 -24.01
C ALA A 13 0.31 -1.95 -22.59
N THR A 14 1.47 -2.57 -22.34
CA THR A 14 1.89 -3.09 -21.03
C THR A 14 2.40 -1.98 -20.11
N ALA A 15 2.56 -0.78 -20.66
CA ALA A 15 3.00 0.41 -19.95
C ALA A 15 1.86 0.99 -19.10
N LEU A 16 2.11 1.17 -17.81
CA LEU A 16 1.23 1.79 -16.83
C LEU A 16 1.91 3.01 -16.22
N ILE A 17 1.24 4.15 -16.22
CA ILE A 17 1.68 5.34 -15.48
C ILE A 17 1.06 5.29 -14.10
N ILE A 18 1.90 5.09 -13.09
CA ILE A 18 1.51 5.13 -11.68
C ILE A 18 1.85 6.48 -11.06
N GLY A 19 1.01 6.93 -10.12
CA GLY A 19 1.24 8.14 -9.33
C GLY A 19 1.47 7.81 -7.86
N LEU A 20 2.42 8.47 -7.22
CA LEU A 20 2.72 8.34 -5.80
C LEU A 20 2.49 9.68 -5.09
N LEU A 21 1.70 9.68 -4.02
CA LEU A 21 1.58 10.80 -3.09
C LEU A 21 2.41 10.50 -1.85
N GLN A 22 3.41 11.31 -1.57
CA GLN A 22 4.18 11.29 -0.33
C GLN A 22 3.71 12.44 0.56
N THR A 23 3.04 12.12 1.66
CA THR A 23 2.34 13.13 2.47
C THR A 23 2.95 13.30 3.86
N THR A 24 2.68 14.45 4.48
CA THR A 24 2.85 14.67 5.92
C THR A 24 1.45 14.80 6.52
N THR A 25 0.80 13.65 6.71
CA THR A 25 -0.57 13.61 7.25
C THR A 25 -0.62 14.23 8.64
N GLY A 26 -1.56 15.14 8.84
CA GLY A 26 -1.79 15.82 10.12
C GLY A 26 -2.82 15.12 10.99
N ILE A 27 -3.43 15.91 11.89
CA ILE A 27 -4.47 15.47 12.83
C ILE A 27 -5.89 15.86 12.41
N ASP A 28 -6.02 16.59 11.30
CA ASP A 28 -7.30 17.06 10.74
C ASP A 28 -7.67 16.24 9.50
N PRO A 29 -8.70 15.37 9.58
CA PRO A 29 -9.13 14.57 8.43
C PRO A 29 -9.69 15.40 7.28
N ALA A 30 -10.29 16.57 7.52
CA ALA A 30 -10.83 17.41 6.46
C ALA A 30 -9.70 18.07 5.64
N ALA A 31 -8.64 18.50 6.31
CA ALA A 31 -7.43 18.98 5.65
C ALA A 31 -6.75 17.88 4.84
N SER A 32 -6.65 16.67 5.38
CA SER A 32 -6.11 15.49 4.69
C SER A 32 -6.93 15.13 3.45
N ALA A 33 -8.26 15.14 3.56
CA ALA A 33 -9.18 14.89 2.45
C ALA A 33 -8.96 15.89 1.29
N THR A 34 -8.84 17.17 1.62
CA THR A 34 -8.59 18.23 0.63
C THR A 34 -7.24 18.05 -0.06
N ALA A 35 -6.18 17.77 0.71
CA ALA A 35 -4.83 17.58 0.19
C ALA A 35 -4.73 16.34 -0.72
N LEU A 36 -5.35 15.22 -0.32
CA LEU A 36 -5.37 14.00 -1.13
C LEU A 36 -6.14 14.19 -2.43
N ALA A 37 -7.32 14.81 -2.39
CA ALA A 37 -8.11 15.08 -3.59
C ALA A 37 -7.34 15.99 -4.58
N ALA A 38 -6.66 17.03 -4.09
CA ALA A 38 -5.81 17.88 -4.92
C ALA A 38 -4.60 17.13 -5.50
N GLY A 39 -3.95 16.28 -4.70
CA GLY A 39 -2.84 15.45 -5.16
C GLY A 39 -3.26 14.43 -6.23
N ILE A 40 -4.41 13.77 -6.06
CA ILE A 40 -4.99 12.85 -7.05
C ILE A 40 -5.26 13.60 -8.37
N ALA A 41 -5.90 14.78 -8.31
CA ALA A 41 -6.14 15.62 -9.48
C ALA A 41 -4.84 15.98 -10.21
N GLY A 42 -3.82 16.38 -9.45
CA GLY A 42 -2.52 16.77 -10.00
C GLY A 42 -1.79 15.60 -10.68
N LEU A 43 -1.85 14.40 -10.13
CA LEU A 43 -1.26 13.20 -10.73
C LEU A 43 -2.06 12.70 -11.94
N ALA A 44 -3.40 12.77 -11.88
CA ALA A 44 -4.25 12.46 -13.02
C ALA A 44 -3.96 13.37 -14.22
N ALA A 45 -3.76 14.67 -13.98
CA ALA A 45 -3.35 15.65 -15.01
C ALA A 45 -1.96 15.32 -15.62
N GLN A 46 -1.10 14.59 -14.93
CA GLN A 46 0.17 14.06 -15.43
C GLN A 46 0.02 12.71 -16.15
N GLY A 47 -1.20 12.19 -16.30
CA GLY A 47 -1.50 10.93 -16.97
C GLY A 47 -1.42 9.70 -16.08
N ALA A 48 -1.30 9.83 -14.75
CA ALA A 48 -1.35 8.70 -13.86
C ALA A 48 -2.71 7.99 -13.94
N GLN A 49 -2.68 6.67 -14.04
CA GLN A 49 -3.85 5.81 -14.18
C GLN A 49 -4.20 5.07 -12.88
N LEU A 50 -3.18 4.77 -12.07
CA LEU A 50 -3.29 4.16 -10.75
C LEU A 50 -2.44 4.97 -9.76
N ILE A 51 -3.07 5.52 -8.72
CA ILE A 51 -2.44 6.44 -7.77
C ILE A 51 -2.38 5.76 -6.39
N PHE A 52 -1.25 5.89 -5.73
CA PHE A 52 -0.97 5.30 -4.42
C PHE A 52 -0.80 6.38 -3.36
N THR A 53 -1.35 6.14 -2.16
CA THR A 53 -1.20 7.04 -1.00
C THR A 53 -0.59 6.30 0.20
N PRO A 54 -0.05 6.99 1.22
CA PRO A 54 0.62 6.34 2.35
C PRO A 54 -0.34 5.70 3.37
N GLU A 55 0.22 4.93 4.31
CA GLU A 55 -0.46 4.47 5.52
C GLU A 55 -0.95 5.67 6.35
N MET A 56 -2.12 5.55 6.99
CA MET A 56 -2.74 6.59 7.81
C MET A 56 -2.94 7.91 7.06
N SER A 57 -3.41 7.84 5.83
CA SER A 57 -3.63 9.00 4.96
C SER A 57 -4.68 9.99 5.49
N GLY A 58 -5.53 9.58 6.42
CA GLY A 58 -6.58 10.44 7.00
C GLY A 58 -6.09 11.23 8.21
N VAL A 59 -5.59 10.52 9.20
CA VAL A 59 -5.12 11.07 10.49
C VAL A 59 -3.88 10.32 10.93
N LEU A 60 -2.84 11.05 11.31
CA LEU A 60 -1.65 10.50 11.95
C LEU A 60 -1.43 11.22 13.28
N ASP A 61 -1.88 10.59 14.39
CA ASP A 61 -1.81 11.17 15.72
C ASP A 61 -1.44 10.10 16.76
N ARG A 62 -0.38 10.38 17.55
CA ARG A 62 0.03 9.52 18.67
C ARG A 62 -0.81 9.75 19.93
N ASP A 63 -1.51 10.88 20.03
CA ASP A 63 -2.47 11.15 21.10
C ASP A 63 -3.79 10.46 20.78
N ARG A 64 -3.98 9.27 21.37
CA ARG A 64 -5.15 8.42 21.13
C ARG A 64 -6.47 9.08 21.57
N ALA A 65 -6.46 9.91 22.62
CA ALA A 65 -7.66 10.59 23.09
C ALA A 65 -8.10 11.65 22.09
N ARG A 66 -7.16 12.40 21.52
CA ARG A 66 -7.43 13.37 20.46
C ARG A 66 -7.84 12.68 19.16
N ALA A 67 -7.12 11.65 18.75
CA ALA A 67 -7.42 10.88 17.54
C ALA A 67 -8.81 10.23 17.56
N ALA A 68 -9.30 9.80 18.73
CA ALA A 68 -10.60 9.14 18.87
C ALA A 68 -11.77 9.99 18.38
N GLY A 69 -11.68 11.33 18.48
CA GLY A 69 -12.70 12.25 17.96
C GLY A 69 -12.71 12.37 16.43
N SER A 70 -11.65 11.92 15.75
CA SER A 70 -11.49 12.02 14.31
C SER A 70 -11.66 10.67 13.60
N VAL A 71 -11.69 9.55 14.33
CA VAL A 71 -11.88 8.21 13.75
C VAL A 71 -13.36 7.91 13.65
N THR A 72 -13.79 7.44 12.50
CA THR A 72 -15.19 7.13 12.19
C THR A 72 -15.32 5.71 11.60
N THR A 73 -16.54 5.35 11.20
CA THR A 73 -16.77 4.14 10.39
C THR A 73 -16.48 4.41 8.92
N GLU A 74 -16.26 3.37 8.13
CA GLU A 74 -16.05 3.45 6.68
C GLU A 74 -17.12 4.31 5.98
N ALA A 75 -18.39 4.16 6.37
CA ALA A 75 -19.49 4.88 5.74
C ALA A 75 -19.48 6.40 6.01
N ASN A 76 -18.85 6.82 7.08
CA ASN A 76 -18.85 8.22 7.55
C ASN A 76 -17.46 8.90 7.39
N ASP A 77 -16.47 8.19 6.85
CA ASP A 77 -15.12 8.74 6.73
C ASP A 77 -15.01 9.76 5.59
N VAL A 78 -14.70 11.00 5.96
CA VAL A 78 -14.63 12.12 5.01
C VAL A 78 -13.46 12.00 4.04
N VAL A 79 -12.36 11.35 4.45
CA VAL A 79 -11.19 11.13 3.59
C VAL A 79 -11.51 10.09 2.54
N LEU A 80 -12.10 8.97 2.94
CA LEU A 80 -12.53 7.94 2.00
C LEU A 80 -13.55 8.50 1.00
N ALA A 81 -14.52 9.28 1.47
CA ALA A 81 -15.51 9.91 0.61
C ALA A 81 -14.85 10.86 -0.42
N ALA A 82 -13.90 11.69 0.01
CA ALA A 82 -13.19 12.62 -0.87
C ALA A 82 -12.31 11.90 -1.91
N VAL A 83 -11.58 10.85 -1.50
CA VAL A 83 -10.73 10.06 -2.41
C VAL A 83 -11.59 9.33 -3.44
N ARG A 84 -12.72 8.73 -3.04
CA ARG A 84 -13.69 8.11 -3.97
C ARG A 84 -14.25 9.10 -4.98
N ALA A 85 -14.61 10.30 -4.52
CA ALA A 85 -15.09 11.36 -5.40
C ALA A 85 -14.00 11.82 -6.39
N ALA A 86 -12.76 11.97 -5.94
CA ALA A 86 -11.63 12.34 -6.79
C ALA A 86 -11.31 11.25 -7.82
N ALA A 87 -11.30 9.97 -7.43
CA ALA A 87 -11.11 8.84 -8.33
C ALA A 87 -12.13 8.85 -9.48
N ALA A 88 -13.42 9.01 -9.15
CA ALA A 88 -14.50 9.09 -10.13
C ALA A 88 -14.39 10.33 -11.04
N ALA A 89 -14.11 11.50 -10.46
CA ALA A 89 -14.02 12.77 -11.20
C ALA A 89 -12.88 12.77 -12.22
N HIS A 90 -11.76 12.15 -11.89
CA HIS A 90 -10.56 12.12 -12.74
C HIS A 90 -10.39 10.81 -13.50
N ARG A 91 -11.31 9.84 -13.34
CA ARG A 91 -11.26 8.54 -14.01
C ARG A 91 -9.94 7.81 -13.79
N VAL A 92 -9.50 7.77 -12.53
CA VAL A 92 -8.26 7.10 -12.09
C VAL A 92 -8.55 6.09 -11.00
N TRP A 93 -7.79 5.01 -10.97
CA TRP A 93 -7.79 4.07 -9.84
C TRP A 93 -6.94 4.64 -8.70
N VAL A 94 -7.36 4.39 -7.46
CA VAL A 94 -6.63 4.83 -6.27
C VAL A 94 -6.47 3.68 -5.28
N GLN A 95 -5.23 3.35 -4.97
CA GLN A 95 -4.89 2.56 -3.79
C GLN A 95 -4.73 3.55 -2.62
N LEU A 96 -5.78 3.72 -1.83
CA LEU A 96 -5.74 4.49 -0.59
C LEU A 96 -5.02 3.67 0.46
N GLY A 97 -3.84 4.14 0.86
CA GLY A 97 -2.84 3.38 1.61
C GLY A 97 -3.35 2.81 2.92
N SER A 98 -3.95 3.62 3.78
CA SER A 98 -4.87 3.17 4.82
C SER A 98 -5.53 4.31 5.59
N LEU A 99 -6.58 3.93 6.33
CA LEU A 99 -7.29 4.77 7.31
C LEU A 99 -7.42 4.00 8.63
N ALA A 100 -7.47 4.73 9.74
CA ALA A 100 -7.91 4.22 11.03
C ALA A 100 -9.43 4.29 11.09
N LEU A 101 -10.11 3.16 11.25
CA LEU A 101 -11.57 3.10 11.22
C LEU A 101 -12.12 2.27 12.37
N HIS A 102 -13.35 2.60 12.81
CA HIS A 102 -14.14 1.66 13.59
C HIS A 102 -14.60 0.50 12.71
N ALA A 103 -14.36 -0.74 13.15
CA ALA A 103 -14.90 -1.92 12.49
C ALA A 103 -16.43 -1.86 12.49
N ALA A 104 -17.07 -2.36 11.42
CA ALA A 104 -18.52 -2.48 11.39
C ALA A 104 -19.01 -3.57 12.38
N ASP A 105 -20.27 -3.48 12.79
CA ASP A 105 -20.88 -4.51 13.63
C ASP A 105 -20.80 -5.88 12.95
N GLY A 106 -20.21 -6.86 13.64
CA GLY A 106 -19.99 -8.21 13.11
C GLY A 106 -18.65 -8.42 12.38
N GLU A 107 -17.87 -7.36 12.11
CA GLU A 107 -16.48 -7.47 11.68
C GLU A 107 -15.54 -7.74 12.88
N GLN A 108 -14.35 -8.30 12.58
CA GLN A 108 -13.34 -8.52 13.62
C GLN A 108 -12.89 -7.20 14.25
N GLY A 109 -12.79 -7.20 15.57
CA GLY A 109 -12.53 -6.02 16.39
C GLY A 109 -13.72 -5.59 17.25
N ALA A 110 -14.94 -5.98 16.92
CA ALA A 110 -16.13 -5.83 17.77
C ALA A 110 -16.13 -6.91 18.86
N GLY A 111 -15.27 -6.77 19.87
CA GLY A 111 -15.17 -7.72 20.98
C GLY A 111 -16.35 -7.62 21.94
N GLN A 112 -16.95 -8.77 22.33
CA GLN A 112 -17.89 -8.83 23.44
C GLN A 112 -17.11 -8.53 24.74
N GLY A 113 -17.38 -7.35 25.35
CA GLY A 113 -16.91 -6.99 26.69
C GLY A 113 -15.59 -6.23 26.79
N SER A 114 -14.92 -5.90 25.66
CA SER A 114 -13.80 -4.95 25.60
C SER A 114 -14.16 -3.81 24.66
N PRO A 115 -13.55 -2.60 24.81
CA PRO A 115 -13.73 -1.55 23.80
C PRO A 115 -13.41 -2.11 22.41
N ALA A 116 -14.30 -1.88 21.44
CA ALA A 116 -14.08 -2.30 20.07
C ALA A 116 -12.75 -1.70 19.56
N LYS A 117 -11.85 -2.55 19.05
CA LYS A 117 -10.60 -2.10 18.47
C LYS A 117 -10.85 -1.48 17.09
N LEU A 118 -9.99 -0.55 16.73
CA LEU A 118 -9.94 0.01 15.39
C LEU A 118 -9.36 -1.01 14.41
N VAL A 119 -9.57 -0.78 13.12
CA VAL A 119 -8.85 -1.44 12.02
C VAL A 119 -7.97 -0.43 11.28
N ASN A 120 -6.80 -0.89 10.83
CA ASN A 120 -5.92 -0.15 9.93
C ASN A 120 -6.19 -0.71 8.53
N ARG A 121 -7.09 -0.04 7.77
CA ARG A 121 -7.68 -0.56 6.53
C ARG A 121 -7.23 0.20 5.31
N ALA A 122 -6.66 -0.52 4.35
CA ALA A 122 -6.37 -0.06 3.01
C ALA A 122 -7.54 -0.33 2.05
N PHE A 123 -7.63 0.47 1.00
CA PHE A 123 -8.68 0.35 -0.02
C PHE A 123 -8.09 0.38 -1.43
N LEU A 124 -8.67 -0.42 -2.32
CA LEU A 124 -8.55 -0.18 -3.75
C LEU A 124 -9.88 0.40 -4.24
N ILE A 125 -9.80 1.54 -4.90
CA ILE A 125 -10.95 2.31 -5.42
C ILE A 125 -10.80 2.38 -6.92
N ASP A 126 -11.84 2.02 -7.66
CA ASP A 126 -11.86 2.05 -9.11
C ASP A 126 -12.07 3.47 -9.68
N ASP A 127 -11.98 3.60 -10.99
CA ASP A 127 -12.15 4.84 -11.74
C ASP A 127 -13.61 5.36 -11.78
N HIS A 128 -14.54 4.66 -11.15
CA HIS A 128 -15.90 5.09 -10.87
C HIS A 128 -16.09 5.53 -9.41
N GLY A 129 -15.06 5.41 -8.57
CA GLY A 129 -15.13 5.69 -7.14
C GLY A 129 -15.75 4.55 -6.32
N ALA A 130 -15.96 3.36 -6.91
CA ALA A 130 -16.40 2.19 -6.15
C ALA A 130 -15.21 1.53 -5.45
N ILE A 131 -15.46 0.96 -4.27
CA ILE A 131 -14.45 0.22 -3.53
C ILE A 131 -14.37 -1.19 -4.11
N SER A 132 -13.26 -1.51 -4.77
CA SER A 132 -13.01 -2.82 -5.39
C SER A 132 -12.44 -3.82 -4.40
N ALA A 133 -11.62 -3.36 -3.43
CA ALA A 133 -11.07 -4.24 -2.40
C ALA A 133 -10.78 -3.49 -1.10
N ARG A 134 -10.72 -4.25 0.00
CA ARG A 134 -10.31 -3.83 1.34
C ARG A 134 -9.25 -4.78 1.86
N TYR A 135 -8.30 -4.25 2.63
CA TYR A 135 -7.29 -5.03 3.32
C TYR A 135 -7.06 -4.46 4.71
N ASP A 136 -7.23 -5.27 5.73
CA ASP A 136 -6.88 -4.93 7.10
C ASP A 136 -5.46 -5.43 7.41
N LYS A 137 -4.64 -4.57 7.98
CA LYS A 137 -3.24 -4.85 8.30
C LYS A 137 -3.10 -6.13 9.11
N LEU A 138 -2.35 -7.11 8.58
CA LEU A 138 -2.17 -8.41 9.23
C LEU A 138 -1.20 -8.32 10.41
N HIS A 139 -0.08 -7.61 10.25
CA HIS A 139 0.97 -7.57 11.25
C HIS A 139 1.02 -6.20 11.94
N LEU A 140 0.70 -6.17 13.22
CA LEU A 140 0.66 -4.94 14.01
C LEU A 140 2.04 -4.58 14.55
N PHE A 141 2.34 -3.27 14.57
CA PHE A 141 3.65 -2.74 14.94
C PHE A 141 3.82 -2.64 16.46
N ASP A 142 4.17 -3.76 17.10
CA ASP A 142 4.48 -3.86 18.52
C ASP A 142 5.98 -4.03 18.69
N VAL A 143 6.69 -2.92 18.91
CA VAL A 143 8.16 -2.93 18.96
C VAL A 143 8.70 -1.99 20.04
N ASP A 144 9.88 -2.31 20.54
CA ASP A 144 10.72 -1.47 21.36
C ASP A 144 11.98 -1.09 20.57
N LEU A 145 12.16 0.20 20.31
CA LEU A 145 13.31 0.71 19.56
C LEU A 145 14.44 1.14 20.50
N ALA A 146 15.67 1.11 20.00
CA ALA A 146 16.88 1.41 20.77
C ALA A 146 16.89 2.82 21.40
N GLY A 147 16.16 3.79 20.82
CA GLY A 147 15.99 5.15 21.34
C GLY A 147 15.01 5.28 22.51
N GLY A 148 14.45 4.16 23.01
CA GLY A 148 13.43 4.15 24.08
C GLY A 148 12.01 4.36 23.58
N GLU A 149 11.81 4.55 22.29
CA GLU A 149 10.47 4.61 21.68
C GLU A 149 9.80 3.24 21.73
N ARG A 150 8.56 3.22 22.19
CA ARG A 150 7.72 2.02 22.26
C ARG A 150 6.47 2.20 21.45
N TYR A 151 6.18 1.22 20.61
CA TYR A 151 4.96 1.15 19.83
C TYR A 151 4.17 -0.08 20.25
N ARG A 152 2.86 0.07 20.41
CA ARG A 152 1.91 -1.00 20.76
C ARG A 152 0.63 -0.78 19.96
N GLU A 153 0.73 -1.10 18.65
CA GLU A 153 -0.39 -0.93 17.72
C GLU A 153 -1.55 -1.86 18.13
N SER A 154 -1.24 -3.08 18.59
CA SER A 154 -2.22 -4.06 19.04
C SER A 154 -3.07 -3.60 20.24
N ALA A 155 -2.61 -2.60 20.98
CA ALA A 155 -3.40 -2.03 22.07
C ALA A 155 -4.63 -1.24 21.59
N SER A 156 -4.65 -0.80 20.32
CA SER A 156 -5.76 0.00 19.73
C SER A 156 -6.37 -0.64 18.49
N TYR A 157 -5.61 -1.44 17.76
CA TYR A 157 -6.03 -2.02 16.48
C TYR A 157 -6.19 -3.53 16.59
N ALA A 158 -7.18 -4.06 15.87
CA ALA A 158 -7.29 -5.48 15.58
C ALA A 158 -6.43 -5.82 14.36
N ALA A 159 -5.80 -6.99 14.40
CA ALA A 159 -5.12 -7.52 13.22
C ALA A 159 -6.13 -8.04 12.20
N GLY A 160 -5.83 -7.87 10.91
CA GLY A 160 -6.53 -8.58 9.84
C GLY A 160 -6.21 -10.08 9.86
N GLU A 161 -6.94 -10.86 9.07
CA GLU A 161 -6.78 -12.31 9.02
C GLU A 161 -6.46 -12.82 7.61
N VAL A 162 -6.70 -12.00 6.58
CA VAL A 162 -6.71 -12.44 5.18
C VAL A 162 -5.73 -11.63 4.36
N ALA A 163 -4.86 -12.31 3.62
CA ALA A 163 -4.07 -11.70 2.56
C ALA A 163 -4.99 -11.39 1.37
N VAL A 164 -4.79 -10.24 0.73
CA VAL A 164 -5.66 -9.77 -0.37
C VAL A 164 -4.83 -9.56 -1.63
N VAL A 165 -5.27 -10.23 -2.70
CA VAL A 165 -4.87 -9.97 -4.09
C VAL A 165 -6.14 -9.67 -4.85
N THR A 166 -6.13 -8.62 -5.66
CA THR A 166 -7.35 -8.09 -6.30
C THR A 166 -7.07 -7.69 -7.74
N PRO A 167 -8.01 -7.96 -8.68
CA PRO A 167 -7.83 -7.61 -10.07
C PRO A 167 -7.87 -6.08 -10.28
N THR A 168 -7.05 -5.62 -11.20
CA THR A 168 -7.06 -4.28 -11.79
C THR A 168 -7.07 -4.41 -13.32
N PRO A 169 -7.32 -3.34 -14.07
CA PRO A 169 -7.21 -3.38 -15.54
C PRO A 169 -5.82 -3.77 -16.06
N TRP A 170 -4.79 -3.72 -15.20
CA TRP A 170 -3.39 -3.96 -15.56
C TRP A 170 -2.82 -5.26 -14.98
N GLY A 171 -3.62 -6.02 -14.26
CA GLY A 171 -3.21 -7.27 -13.59
C GLY A 171 -3.51 -7.26 -12.10
N GLU A 172 -3.09 -8.32 -11.42
CA GLU A 172 -3.38 -8.52 -10.00
C GLU A 172 -2.50 -7.63 -9.11
N LEU A 173 -3.14 -6.92 -8.17
CA LEU A 173 -2.51 -6.08 -7.15
C LEU A 173 -2.58 -6.75 -5.78
N GLY A 174 -1.44 -6.97 -5.16
CA GLY A 174 -1.32 -7.40 -3.77
C GLY A 174 -1.36 -6.21 -2.81
N LEU A 175 -2.14 -6.32 -1.73
CA LEU A 175 -2.26 -5.28 -0.72
C LEU A 175 -1.48 -5.67 0.53
N THR A 176 -0.66 -4.74 1.04
CA THR A 176 0.04 -4.83 2.33
C THR A 176 0.03 -3.46 3.02
N ILE A 177 0.40 -3.39 4.30
CA ILE A 177 0.55 -2.12 5.02
C ILE A 177 1.81 -2.18 5.90
N CYS A 178 2.79 -1.32 5.61
CA CYS A 178 3.89 -0.90 6.48
C CYS A 178 4.66 -2.07 7.13
N TYR A 179 4.32 -2.45 8.35
CA TYR A 179 5.01 -3.50 9.12
C TYR A 179 4.95 -4.88 8.45
N ASP A 180 3.93 -5.10 7.60
CA ASP A 180 3.83 -6.32 6.76
C ASP A 180 5.08 -6.53 5.91
N LEU A 181 5.82 -5.46 5.58
CA LEU A 181 7.07 -5.52 4.82
C LEU A 181 8.11 -6.46 5.44
N ARG A 182 8.04 -6.69 6.76
CA ARG A 182 8.98 -7.57 7.47
C ARG A 182 8.67 -9.04 7.38
N PHE A 183 7.54 -9.40 6.80
CA PHE A 183 7.01 -10.77 6.77
C PHE A 183 7.05 -11.36 5.36
N PRO A 184 8.17 -12.00 4.93
CA PRO A 184 8.35 -12.49 3.56
C PRO A 184 7.30 -13.53 3.14
N ALA A 185 6.76 -14.29 4.10
CA ALA A 185 5.73 -15.29 3.82
C ALA A 185 4.46 -14.68 3.22
N LEU A 186 4.04 -13.48 3.68
CA LEU A 186 2.91 -12.75 3.12
C LEU A 186 3.17 -12.39 1.65
N TYR A 187 4.37 -11.87 1.34
CA TYR A 187 4.75 -11.48 -0.02
C TYR A 187 4.82 -12.68 -0.96
N ALA A 188 5.37 -13.80 -0.47
CA ALA A 188 5.37 -15.04 -1.23
C ALA A 188 3.94 -15.56 -1.52
N ALA A 189 3.04 -15.49 -0.54
CA ALA A 189 1.64 -15.87 -0.73
C ALA A 189 0.94 -14.99 -1.77
N ILE A 190 1.12 -13.66 -1.68
CA ILE A 190 0.59 -12.67 -2.63
C ILE A 190 1.12 -12.94 -4.05
N ALA A 191 2.41 -13.18 -4.20
CA ALA A 191 3.02 -13.46 -5.51
C ALA A 191 2.53 -14.78 -6.11
N ASN A 192 2.38 -15.83 -5.28
CA ASN A 192 1.82 -17.12 -5.70
C ASN A 192 0.33 -17.04 -6.08
N ALA A 193 -0.39 -16.08 -5.51
CA ALA A 193 -1.77 -15.77 -5.90
C ALA A 193 -1.87 -14.97 -7.21
N GLY A 194 -0.75 -14.66 -7.88
CA GLY A 194 -0.72 -14.05 -9.20
C GLY A 194 -0.41 -12.56 -9.23
N ALA A 195 -0.16 -11.91 -8.11
CA ALA A 195 0.13 -10.48 -8.11
C ALA A 195 1.29 -10.10 -9.03
N ALA A 196 1.10 -9.06 -9.82
CA ALA A 196 2.13 -8.42 -10.64
C ALA A 196 2.69 -7.15 -9.96
N LEU A 197 1.85 -6.48 -9.17
CA LEU A 197 2.19 -5.32 -8.36
C LEU A 197 1.91 -5.62 -6.89
N ILE A 198 2.70 -5.03 -6.00
CA ILE A 198 2.47 -5.08 -4.54
C ILE A 198 2.52 -3.66 -4.00
N ALA A 199 1.42 -3.22 -3.37
CA ALA A 199 1.34 -1.94 -2.69
C ALA A 199 1.90 -2.05 -1.27
N VAL A 200 2.72 -1.07 -0.87
CA VAL A 200 3.33 -0.99 0.47
C VAL A 200 3.18 0.43 1.02
N PRO A 201 1.96 0.87 1.34
CA PRO A 201 1.78 2.14 2.05
C PRO A 201 2.40 2.06 3.45
N ALA A 202 3.08 3.11 3.90
CA ALA A 202 3.83 3.06 5.14
C ALA A 202 3.96 4.41 5.87
N ALA A 203 4.18 4.32 7.18
CA ALA A 203 4.61 5.41 8.06
C ALA A 203 5.86 4.97 8.85
N PHE A 204 6.91 4.58 8.15
CA PHE A 204 8.16 4.09 8.76
C PHE A 204 8.82 5.17 9.60
N THR A 205 9.28 4.80 10.80
CA THR A 205 10.11 5.68 11.62
C THR A 205 11.44 5.96 10.93
N GLN A 206 12.02 7.13 11.18
CA GLN A 206 13.28 7.50 10.55
C GLN A 206 14.43 6.51 10.82
N PRO A 207 14.65 6.01 12.06
CA PRO A 207 15.73 5.05 12.33
C PRO A 207 15.55 3.72 11.56
N THR A 208 14.34 3.15 11.57
CA THR A 208 14.08 1.89 10.87
C THR A 208 14.02 2.07 9.36
N GLY A 209 13.59 3.23 8.89
CA GLY A 209 13.58 3.58 7.47
C GLY A 209 14.99 3.63 6.91
N THR A 210 15.88 4.38 7.55
CA THR A 210 17.29 4.50 7.15
C THR A 210 17.99 3.14 7.04
N ALA A 211 17.73 2.25 7.99
CA ALA A 211 18.41 0.95 8.04
C ALA A 211 17.78 -0.11 7.12
N HIS A 212 16.44 -0.10 6.93
CA HIS A 212 15.75 -1.28 6.39
C HIS A 212 14.92 -1.02 5.14
N TRP A 213 14.40 0.20 4.93
CA TRP A 213 13.36 0.49 3.94
C TRP A 213 13.72 0.04 2.53
N HIS A 214 14.80 0.57 1.98
CA HIS A 214 15.28 0.26 0.64
C HIS A 214 15.65 -1.22 0.47
N VAL A 215 16.34 -1.78 1.48
CA VAL A 215 16.80 -3.18 1.44
C VAL A 215 15.62 -4.13 1.39
N LEU A 216 14.61 -3.92 2.28
CA LEU A 216 13.45 -4.81 2.33
C LEU A 216 12.58 -4.69 1.08
N LEU A 217 12.29 -3.48 0.58
CA LEU A 217 11.48 -3.29 -0.62
C LEU A 217 12.11 -3.95 -1.85
N ARG A 218 13.42 -3.78 -2.02
CA ARG A 218 14.17 -4.44 -3.09
C ARG A 218 14.17 -5.95 -2.93
N ALA A 219 14.33 -6.45 -1.71
CA ALA A 219 14.25 -7.89 -1.44
C ALA A 219 12.89 -8.45 -1.83
N ARG A 220 11.78 -7.77 -1.42
CA ARG A 220 10.43 -8.21 -1.78
C ARG A 220 10.23 -8.25 -3.29
N ALA A 221 10.68 -7.23 -4.02
CA ALA A 221 10.59 -7.21 -5.48
C ALA A 221 11.34 -8.38 -6.13
N ILE A 222 12.58 -8.64 -5.68
CA ILE A 222 13.43 -9.73 -6.21
C ILE A 222 12.84 -11.11 -5.90
N GLU A 223 12.43 -11.36 -4.66
CA GLU A 223 11.90 -12.65 -4.18
C GLU A 223 10.61 -13.03 -4.91
N THR A 224 9.76 -12.04 -5.22
CA THR A 224 8.44 -12.25 -5.80
C THR A 224 8.40 -12.09 -7.32
N GLY A 225 9.39 -11.41 -7.90
CA GLY A 225 9.37 -11.00 -9.30
C GLY A 225 8.19 -10.06 -9.61
N CYS A 226 7.78 -9.22 -8.63
CA CYS A 226 6.72 -8.22 -8.75
C CYS A 226 7.32 -6.81 -8.80
N PHE A 227 6.57 -5.86 -9.37
CA PHE A 227 6.78 -4.46 -9.01
C PHE A 227 6.36 -4.22 -7.57
N VAL A 228 7.16 -3.44 -6.83
CA VAL A 228 6.81 -2.98 -5.48
C VAL A 228 6.64 -1.47 -5.52
N VAL A 229 5.43 -1.00 -5.19
CA VAL A 229 5.08 0.41 -5.13
C VAL A 229 4.85 0.80 -3.68
N ALA A 230 5.80 1.52 -3.12
CA ALA A 230 5.81 1.86 -1.72
C ALA A 230 5.62 3.36 -1.54
N THR A 231 4.48 3.76 -0.96
CA THR A 231 4.17 5.16 -0.65
C THR A 231 4.31 5.41 0.85
N ALA A 232 5.05 6.44 1.19
CA ALA A 232 5.45 6.69 2.57
C ALA A 232 4.97 8.04 3.09
N GLN A 233 4.66 8.09 4.39
CA GLN A 233 4.59 9.32 5.15
C GLN A 233 5.99 9.93 5.27
N ALA A 234 6.09 11.27 5.18
CA ALA A 234 7.35 11.99 5.15
C ALA A 234 7.37 13.20 6.10
N GLY A 235 8.53 13.52 6.63
CA GLY A 235 8.77 14.73 7.39
C GLY A 235 8.34 14.67 8.84
N VAL A 236 8.05 15.86 9.41
CA VAL A 236 7.66 16.05 10.82
C VAL A 236 6.16 16.28 10.89
N HIS A 237 5.45 15.37 11.54
CA HIS A 237 4.00 15.43 11.68
C HIS A 237 3.58 16.35 12.83
N THR A 238 2.31 16.78 12.83
CA THR A 238 1.72 17.66 13.85
C THR A 238 1.85 17.11 15.29
N ASP A 239 1.88 15.78 15.42
CA ASP A 239 2.06 15.08 16.71
C ASP A 239 3.53 14.98 17.15
N GLY A 240 4.47 15.57 16.41
CA GLY A 240 5.91 15.53 16.63
C GLY A 240 6.59 14.24 16.15
N ARG A 241 5.89 13.32 15.50
CA ARG A 241 6.47 12.12 14.89
C ARG A 241 7.30 12.50 13.67
N HIS A 242 8.42 11.81 13.48
CA HIS A 242 9.25 11.90 12.29
C HIS A 242 9.14 10.62 11.47
N THR A 243 8.79 10.73 10.19
CA THR A 243 8.75 9.61 9.27
C THR A 243 9.80 9.74 8.18
N TYR A 244 10.16 8.59 7.61
CA TYR A 244 11.35 8.47 6.76
C TYR A 244 11.17 9.05 5.37
N GLY A 245 9.94 9.03 4.81
CA GLY A 245 9.71 9.37 3.42
C GLY A 245 10.23 8.28 2.48
N HIS A 246 10.88 8.69 1.39
CA HIS A 246 11.44 7.81 0.37
C HIS A 246 10.40 6.87 -0.23
N SER A 247 9.24 7.42 -0.69
CA SER A 247 8.34 6.63 -1.52
C SER A 247 9.10 6.08 -2.71
N LEU A 248 8.97 4.76 -2.94
CA LEU A 248 9.79 4.03 -3.91
C LEU A 248 8.93 3.28 -4.93
N VAL A 249 9.44 3.21 -6.16
CA VAL A 249 9.03 2.20 -7.14
C VAL A 249 10.22 1.29 -7.41
N VAL A 250 10.04 -0.01 -7.19
CA VAL A 250 11.07 -1.02 -7.42
C VAL A 250 10.57 -2.01 -8.47
N ASP A 251 11.37 -2.26 -9.49
CA ASP A 251 11.04 -3.23 -10.54
C ASP A 251 11.26 -4.70 -10.08
N PRO A 252 10.76 -5.68 -10.83
CA PRO A 252 10.93 -7.10 -10.49
C PRO A 252 12.39 -7.57 -10.38
N TRP A 253 13.34 -6.84 -10.96
CA TRP A 253 14.77 -7.13 -10.87
C TRP A 253 15.45 -6.50 -9.66
N GLY A 254 14.71 -5.69 -8.88
CA GLY A 254 15.21 -4.98 -7.69
C GLY A 254 15.86 -3.63 -7.99
N ARG A 255 15.69 -3.07 -9.20
CA ARG A 255 16.14 -1.70 -9.52
C ARG A 255 15.14 -0.69 -8.95
N VAL A 256 15.64 0.35 -8.33
CA VAL A 256 14.83 1.50 -7.91
C VAL A 256 14.58 2.38 -9.13
N LEU A 257 13.33 2.46 -9.59
CA LEU A 257 12.92 3.28 -10.72
C LEU A 257 12.60 4.71 -10.28
N LEU A 258 12.09 4.88 -9.07
CA LEU A 258 11.76 6.16 -8.46
C LEU A 258 12.10 6.11 -6.97
N ASP A 259 12.74 7.16 -6.46
CA ASP A 259 12.88 7.47 -5.03
C ASP A 259 12.55 8.95 -4.84
N MET A 260 11.51 9.26 -4.06
CA MET A 260 11.04 10.63 -3.85
C MET A 260 11.83 11.39 -2.78
N GLY A 261 12.81 10.75 -2.13
CA GLY A 261 13.56 11.38 -1.04
C GLY A 261 12.71 11.63 0.19
N ALA A 262 13.18 12.52 1.08
CA ALA A 262 12.58 12.73 2.40
C ALA A 262 11.45 13.79 2.45
N ALA A 263 11.29 14.60 1.39
CA ALA A 263 10.31 15.68 1.39
C ALA A 263 8.93 15.23 0.88
N PRO A 264 7.81 15.75 1.43
CA PRO A 264 6.49 15.47 0.86
C PRO A 264 6.38 15.98 -0.57
N GLY A 265 5.53 15.33 -1.36
CA GLY A 265 5.35 15.67 -2.77
C GLY A 265 4.52 14.65 -3.54
N ALA A 266 4.47 14.83 -4.84
CA ALA A 266 3.83 13.92 -5.78
C ALA A 266 4.77 13.62 -6.95
N ALA A 267 4.78 12.37 -7.42
CA ALA A 267 5.58 11.98 -8.58
C ALA A 267 4.85 10.90 -9.39
N ALA A 268 5.04 10.93 -10.71
CA ALA A 268 4.58 9.88 -11.61
C ALA A 268 5.76 9.03 -12.10
N CYS A 269 5.52 7.75 -12.33
CA CYS A 269 6.51 6.80 -12.85
C CYS A 269 5.83 5.87 -13.86
N THR A 270 6.45 5.65 -15.00
CA THR A 270 5.98 4.66 -15.97
C THR A 270 6.65 3.31 -15.69
N ILE A 271 5.86 2.26 -15.60
CA ILE A 271 6.32 0.88 -15.44
C ILE A 271 5.84 0.03 -16.62
N ASP A 272 6.62 -0.99 -16.99
CA ASP A 272 6.23 -1.97 -18.00
C ASP A 272 5.95 -3.33 -17.33
N LEU A 273 4.68 -3.70 -17.24
CA LEU A 273 4.25 -4.93 -16.58
C LEU A 273 4.71 -6.21 -17.28
N ALA A 274 5.16 -6.15 -18.53
CA ALA A 274 5.81 -7.28 -19.20
C ALA A 274 7.11 -7.72 -18.50
N GLU A 275 7.76 -6.83 -17.75
CA GLU A 275 8.96 -7.16 -16.97
C GLU A 275 8.70 -8.22 -15.89
N VAL A 276 7.48 -8.34 -15.37
CA VAL A 276 7.10 -9.37 -14.39
C VAL A 276 7.28 -10.76 -14.98
N ALA A 277 6.63 -11.02 -16.12
CA ALA A 277 6.72 -12.30 -16.81
C ALA A 277 8.17 -12.59 -17.27
N ALA A 278 8.85 -11.59 -17.81
CA ALA A 278 10.23 -11.72 -18.27
C ALA A 278 11.20 -12.07 -17.12
N THR A 279 11.04 -11.42 -15.95
CA THR A 279 11.86 -11.69 -14.77
C THR A 279 11.59 -13.07 -14.21
N ARG A 280 10.32 -13.47 -14.06
CA ARG A 280 9.93 -14.80 -13.56
C ARG A 280 10.37 -15.93 -14.48
N ALA A 281 10.39 -15.69 -15.80
CA ALA A 281 10.92 -16.67 -16.76
C ALA A 281 12.44 -16.85 -16.63
N ARG A 282 13.20 -15.78 -16.32
CA ARG A 282 14.65 -15.84 -16.13
C ARG A 282 15.05 -16.47 -14.81
N ILE A 283 14.33 -16.16 -13.73
CA ILE A 283 14.59 -16.68 -12.38
C ILE A 283 13.25 -17.17 -11.79
N PRO A 284 12.82 -18.41 -12.10
CA PRO A 284 11.52 -18.92 -11.69
C PRO A 284 11.52 -19.43 -10.23
N SER A 285 11.98 -18.58 -9.30
CA SER A 285 12.16 -18.93 -7.88
C SER A 285 10.85 -19.36 -7.21
N LEU A 286 9.72 -18.72 -7.56
CA LEU A 286 8.41 -19.11 -7.04
C LEU A 286 8.03 -20.53 -7.45
N ALA A 287 8.26 -20.89 -8.72
CA ALA A 287 7.98 -22.24 -9.23
C ALA A 287 8.96 -23.31 -8.68
N HIS A 288 10.18 -22.89 -8.30
CA HIS A 288 11.19 -23.76 -7.72
C HIS A 288 11.05 -23.91 -6.19
N ALA A 289 10.15 -23.19 -5.55
CA ALA A 289 9.94 -23.27 -4.12
C ALA A 289 9.58 -24.71 -3.70
N ARG A 290 10.19 -25.19 -2.61
CA ARG A 290 9.96 -26.54 -2.07
C ARG A 290 9.43 -26.43 -0.64
N PRO A 291 8.55 -27.35 -0.23
CA PRO A 291 8.18 -27.45 1.19
C PRO A 291 9.43 -27.62 2.05
N ILE A 292 9.51 -26.89 3.13
CA ILE A 292 10.62 -26.94 4.08
C ILE A 292 10.21 -27.87 5.23
N VAL A 293 10.96 -28.97 5.40
CA VAL A 293 10.81 -29.87 6.52
C VAL A 293 12.02 -29.70 7.44
N MET A 294 11.77 -29.34 8.70
CA MET A 294 12.82 -29.23 9.71
C MET A 294 13.17 -30.59 10.23
N ALA A 295 14.46 -30.98 10.19
CA ALA A 295 14.93 -32.16 10.93
C ALA A 295 14.77 -31.89 12.44
N GLN A 296 14.11 -32.79 13.14
CA GLN A 296 14.15 -32.75 14.61
C GLN A 296 15.48 -33.29 15.07
N PRO A 297 16.15 -32.69 16.07
CA PRO A 297 17.43 -33.21 16.61
C PRO A 297 17.26 -34.52 17.32
#